data_85a255017a7b1280dd935368c266ac9b
#
_entry.id   85a255017a7b1280dd935368c266ac9b
#
_cell.length_a   1.000
_cell.length_b   1.000
_cell.length_c   1.000
_cell.angle_alpha   90.00
_cell.angle_beta   90.00
_cell.angle_gamma   90.00
#
_symmetry.space_group_name_H-M   'P 1'
#
loop_
_entity.id
_entity.type
_entity.pdbx_description
1 polymer ?
#
loop_
_entity_poly.entity_id
_entity_poly.type
_entity_poly.pdbx_seq_one_letter_code
_entity_poly.pdbx_strand_id
1 'polypeptide(L)'
;ALWRCPLIALSDNVTLLREFLLDEAPGSLMSGLRQRGQAQEVALSWLYQDRHVGWLALVFASDRPEQVDQQITHWLQALRQTTPDQQQHYYQLSWRRFQTLSPLDQLRQRAFGFAPGGPPVGFADFCAALQAAPTVSLACQTISPGEPVATQGFSLPLSRWWRRPVSDPALEFAFYPQAAGGLAAENPEKA
;
A
#
# COMPACT_ATOMS: atom_id res chain seq x y z
N ALA A 1 4.79 -3.55 -6.28
CA ALA A 1 5.54 -2.37 -6.72
C ALA A 1 6.75 -2.14 -5.80
N LEU A 2 7.82 -1.64 -6.35
CA LEU A 2 9.04 -1.28 -5.65
C LEU A 2 9.37 0.19 -5.94
N TRP A 3 9.48 1.01 -4.90
CA TRP A 3 9.79 2.43 -5.04
C TRP A 3 11.19 2.76 -4.50
N ARG A 4 11.94 3.52 -5.27
CA ARG A 4 13.16 4.17 -4.81
C ARG A 4 12.82 5.55 -4.28
N CYS A 5 12.91 5.75 -2.97
CA CYS A 5 12.51 6.99 -2.29
C CYS A 5 13.72 7.79 -1.81
N PRO A 6 13.80 9.11 -2.05
CA PRO A 6 14.77 9.95 -1.35
C PRO A 6 14.40 10.06 0.12
N LEU A 7 15.38 9.95 1.02
CA LEU A 7 15.17 9.78 2.47
C LEU A 7 15.01 11.07 3.29
N ILE A 8 14.57 12.15 2.70
CA ILE A 8 14.35 13.37 3.48
C ILE A 8 12.97 13.29 4.15
N ALA A 9 12.94 13.15 5.48
CA ALA A 9 11.75 13.13 6.36
C ALA A 9 10.79 11.91 6.19
N LEU A 10 11.33 10.69 6.12
CA LEU A 10 10.56 9.53 5.62
C LEU A 10 9.91 8.64 6.66
N SER A 11 10.43 8.51 7.87
CA SER A 11 9.96 7.50 8.82
C SER A 11 8.48 7.68 9.18
N ASP A 12 8.07 8.88 9.51
CA ASP A 12 6.71 9.17 9.97
C ASP A 12 5.69 9.12 8.84
N ASN A 13 6.08 9.62 7.65
CA ASN A 13 5.23 9.58 6.46
C ASN A 13 5.04 8.15 5.94
N VAL A 14 6.06 7.29 6.02
CA VAL A 14 5.91 5.87 5.65
C VAL A 14 5.04 5.11 6.66
N THR A 15 5.16 5.43 7.94
CA THR A 15 4.28 4.87 8.97
C THR A 15 2.82 5.26 8.70
N LEU A 16 2.58 6.52 8.36
CA LEU A 16 1.25 7.01 8.00
C LEU A 16 0.73 6.34 6.71
N LEU A 17 1.56 6.23 5.67
CA LEU A 17 1.23 5.52 4.44
C LEU A 17 0.81 4.07 4.72
N ARG A 18 1.52 3.40 5.62
CA ARG A 18 1.20 2.03 6.03
C ARG A 18 -0.17 1.93 6.70
N GLU A 19 -0.56 2.89 7.53
CA GLU A 19 -1.88 2.87 8.16
C GLU A 19 -3.01 3.05 7.14
N PHE A 20 -2.86 3.96 6.19
CA PHE A 20 -3.81 4.08 5.07
C PHE A 20 -3.87 2.81 4.20
N LEU A 21 -2.74 2.14 4.01
CA LEU A 21 -2.65 0.92 3.23
C LEU A 21 -3.35 -0.26 3.91
N LEU A 22 -3.19 -0.38 5.23
CA LEU A 22 -3.76 -1.47 6.04
C LEU A 22 -5.21 -1.21 6.47
N ASP A 23 -5.76 -0.08 6.10
CA ASP A 23 -7.16 0.23 6.36
C ASP A 23 -8.08 -0.69 5.56
N GLU A 24 -9.08 -1.26 6.22
CA GLU A 24 -10.07 -2.17 5.65
C GLU A 24 -11.49 -1.57 5.64
N ALA A 25 -11.61 -0.31 6.07
CA ALA A 25 -12.88 0.37 6.10
C ALA A 25 -13.45 0.56 4.67
N PRO A 26 -14.77 0.68 4.52
CA PRO A 26 -15.39 1.00 3.23
C PRO A 26 -14.76 2.24 2.60
N GLY A 27 -14.36 2.16 1.33
CA GLY A 27 -13.66 3.23 0.61
C GLY A 27 -12.13 3.22 0.76
N SER A 28 -11.57 2.32 1.56
CA SER A 28 -10.11 2.10 1.59
C SER A 28 -9.62 1.36 0.35
N LEU A 29 -8.30 1.42 0.09
CA LEU A 29 -7.69 0.69 -1.02
C LEU A 29 -7.97 -0.80 -0.92
N MET A 30 -7.70 -1.41 0.24
CA MET A 30 -7.85 -2.86 0.40
C MET A 30 -9.31 -3.31 0.33
N SER A 31 -10.24 -2.55 0.89
CA SER A 31 -11.67 -2.82 0.75
C SER A 31 -12.09 -2.83 -0.72
N GLY A 32 -11.69 -1.82 -1.50
CA GLY A 32 -12.00 -1.72 -2.92
C GLY A 32 -11.36 -2.82 -3.77
N LEU A 33 -10.10 -3.16 -3.52
CA LEU A 33 -9.40 -4.24 -4.23
C LEU A 33 -10.04 -5.61 -3.95
N ARG A 34 -10.41 -5.89 -2.70
CA ARG A 34 -11.09 -7.14 -2.32
C ARG A 34 -12.49 -7.26 -2.95
N GLN A 35 -13.28 -6.19 -2.93
CA GLN A 35 -14.61 -6.18 -3.56
C GLN A 35 -14.56 -6.49 -5.07
N ARG A 36 -13.50 -6.08 -5.74
CA ARG A 36 -13.28 -6.34 -7.17
C ARG A 36 -12.53 -7.66 -7.44
N GLY A 37 -12.12 -8.39 -6.40
CA GLY A 37 -11.32 -9.61 -6.53
C GLY A 37 -9.95 -9.34 -7.15
N GLN A 38 -9.39 -8.13 -6.94
CA GLN A 38 -8.11 -7.72 -7.53
C GLN A 38 -6.93 -8.05 -6.62
N ALA A 39 -7.09 -7.96 -5.30
CA ALA A 39 -6.09 -8.38 -4.33
C ALA A 39 -6.74 -8.82 -3.01
N GLN A 40 -6.07 -9.73 -2.29
CA GLN A 40 -6.53 -10.26 -1.01
C GLN A 40 -5.71 -9.71 0.17
N GLU A 41 -4.41 -9.60 -0.01
CA GLU A 41 -3.47 -9.22 1.03
C GLU A 41 -2.48 -8.19 0.52
N VAL A 42 -1.94 -7.41 1.44
CA VAL A 42 -0.90 -6.43 1.16
C VAL A 42 0.14 -6.44 2.28
N ALA A 43 1.39 -6.26 1.91
CA ALA A 43 2.49 -6.01 2.82
C ALA A 43 3.33 -4.84 2.33
N LEU A 44 3.78 -4.00 3.26
CA LEU A 44 4.74 -2.93 3.04
C LEU A 44 6.03 -3.26 3.79
N SER A 45 7.16 -3.16 3.13
CA SER A 45 8.46 -3.50 3.70
C SER A 45 9.56 -2.58 3.21
N TRP A 46 10.49 -2.25 4.10
CA TRP A 46 11.77 -1.73 3.71
C TRP A 46 12.65 -2.87 3.20
N LEU A 47 13.14 -2.76 1.97
CA LEU A 47 14.14 -3.68 1.43
C LEU A 47 15.56 -3.19 1.69
N TYR A 48 15.75 -1.89 1.67
CA TYR A 48 17.03 -1.25 1.90
C TYR A 48 16.81 0.19 2.36
N GLN A 49 17.70 0.67 3.22
CA GLN A 49 17.70 2.06 3.67
C GLN A 49 19.13 2.48 4.01
N ASP A 50 19.58 3.60 3.46
CA ASP A 50 20.79 4.29 3.87
C ASP A 50 20.50 5.77 4.18
N ARG A 51 21.53 6.62 4.24
CA ARG A 51 21.38 8.05 4.57
C ARG A 51 20.70 8.87 3.46
N HIS A 52 20.64 8.38 2.25
CA HIS A 52 20.23 9.14 1.07
C HIS A 52 19.05 8.52 0.34
N VAL A 53 18.92 7.21 0.41
CA VAL A 53 17.97 6.45 -0.40
C VAL A 53 17.34 5.32 0.42
N GLY A 54 16.04 5.09 0.22
CA GLY A 54 15.32 3.93 0.69
C GLY A 54 14.66 3.17 -0.46
N TRP A 55 14.58 1.85 -0.33
CA TRP A 55 13.80 1.00 -1.21
C TRP A 55 12.61 0.45 -0.44
N LEU A 56 11.43 0.89 -0.85
CA LEU A 56 10.16 0.51 -0.25
C LEU A 56 9.45 -0.49 -1.17
N ALA A 57 9.16 -1.68 -0.66
CA ALA A 57 8.42 -2.71 -1.37
C ALA A 57 6.97 -2.76 -0.93
N LEU A 58 6.08 -2.76 -1.90
CA LEU A 58 4.66 -3.00 -1.72
C LEU A 58 4.30 -4.31 -2.43
N VAL A 59 3.88 -5.29 -1.65
CA VAL A 59 3.59 -6.65 -2.13
C VAL A 59 2.11 -6.93 -1.98
N PHE A 60 1.47 -7.37 -3.06
CA PHE A 60 0.08 -7.79 -3.07
C PHE A 60 -0.04 -9.25 -3.46
N ALA A 61 -0.93 -9.99 -2.79
CA ALA A 61 -1.43 -11.26 -3.28
C ALA A 61 -2.56 -10.97 -4.27
N SER A 62 -2.31 -11.17 -5.57
CA SER A 62 -3.22 -10.79 -6.64
C SER A 62 -3.05 -11.67 -7.88
N ASP A 63 -4.17 -12.02 -8.49
CA ASP A 63 -4.20 -12.66 -9.82
C ASP A 63 -4.23 -11.62 -10.97
N ARG A 64 -4.30 -10.32 -10.64
CA ARG A 64 -4.45 -9.22 -11.60
C ARG A 64 -3.48 -8.07 -11.31
N PRO A 65 -2.17 -8.28 -11.39
CA PRO A 65 -1.17 -7.32 -10.93
C PRO A 65 -1.22 -5.97 -11.66
N GLU A 66 -1.55 -5.95 -12.95
CA GLU A 66 -1.64 -4.71 -13.75
C GLU A 66 -2.77 -3.80 -13.27
N GLN A 67 -3.91 -4.39 -12.88
CA GLN A 67 -5.04 -3.65 -12.33
C GLN A 67 -4.71 -3.07 -10.96
N VAL A 68 -3.98 -3.83 -10.12
CA VAL A 68 -3.50 -3.35 -8.82
C VAL A 68 -2.57 -2.15 -8.99
N ASP A 69 -1.63 -2.18 -9.92
CA ASP A 69 -0.70 -1.07 -10.20
C ASP A 69 -1.44 0.23 -10.56
N GLN A 70 -2.47 0.14 -11.39
CA GLN A 70 -3.31 1.29 -11.73
C GLN A 70 -4.02 1.86 -10.50
N GLN A 71 -4.59 1.00 -9.65
CA GLN A 71 -5.28 1.44 -8.44
C GLN A 71 -4.33 2.06 -7.41
N ILE A 72 -3.10 1.57 -7.31
CA ILE A 72 -2.06 2.19 -6.45
C ILE A 72 -1.77 3.63 -6.90
N THR A 73 -1.65 3.85 -8.20
CA THR A 73 -1.41 5.21 -8.75
C THR A 73 -2.54 6.16 -8.39
N HIS A 74 -3.79 5.74 -8.57
CA HIS A 74 -4.96 6.53 -8.21
C HIS A 74 -5.06 6.76 -6.69
N TRP A 75 -4.74 5.74 -5.89
CA TRP A 75 -4.73 5.84 -4.44
C TRP A 75 -3.69 6.84 -3.93
N LEU A 76 -2.46 6.83 -4.45
CA LEU A 76 -1.45 7.82 -4.11
C LEU A 76 -1.91 9.25 -4.45
N GLN A 77 -2.62 9.42 -5.56
CA GLN A 77 -3.21 10.70 -5.93
C GLN A 77 -4.31 11.13 -4.93
N ALA A 78 -5.16 10.19 -4.50
CA ALA A 78 -6.19 10.47 -3.50
C ALA A 78 -5.59 10.82 -2.13
N LEU A 79 -4.52 10.13 -1.71
CA LEU A 79 -3.82 10.41 -0.45
C LEU A 79 -3.29 11.85 -0.37
N ARG A 80 -2.91 12.46 -1.49
CA ARG A 80 -2.47 13.86 -1.54
C ARG A 80 -3.57 14.85 -1.18
N GLN A 81 -4.82 14.43 -1.24
CA GLN A 81 -6.00 15.25 -0.92
C GLN A 81 -6.50 15.03 0.52
N THR A 82 -5.82 14.19 1.30
CA THR A 82 -6.21 13.92 2.69
C THR A 82 -6.07 15.18 3.54
N THR A 83 -7.06 15.40 4.40
CA THR A 83 -7.07 16.53 5.32
C THR A 83 -6.13 16.30 6.51
N PRO A 84 -5.69 17.37 7.21
CA PRO A 84 -4.92 17.22 8.44
C PRO A 84 -5.62 16.35 9.49
N ASP A 85 -6.96 16.45 9.62
CA ASP A 85 -7.73 15.65 10.56
C ASP A 85 -7.70 14.15 10.22
N GLN A 86 -7.79 13.82 8.92
CA GLN A 86 -7.63 12.44 8.46
C GLN A 86 -6.22 11.92 8.76
N GLN A 87 -5.19 12.69 8.43
CA GLN A 87 -3.81 12.32 8.71
C GLN A 87 -3.58 12.13 10.22
N GLN A 88 -4.11 13.02 11.03
CA GLN A 88 -4.02 12.91 12.50
C GLN A 88 -4.75 11.67 13.03
N HIS A 89 -5.91 11.32 12.47
CA HIS A 89 -6.65 10.12 12.84
C HIS A 89 -5.82 8.86 12.60
N TYR A 90 -5.27 8.68 11.38
CA TYR A 90 -4.45 7.52 11.05
C TYR A 90 -3.12 7.49 11.81
N TYR A 91 -2.54 8.65 12.08
CA TYR A 91 -1.37 8.75 12.94
C TYR A 91 -1.67 8.26 14.38
N GLN A 92 -2.81 8.63 14.94
CA GLN A 92 -3.23 8.10 16.25
C GLN A 92 -3.48 6.59 16.23
N LEU A 93 -3.99 6.04 15.13
CA LEU A 93 -4.13 4.59 14.96
C LEU A 93 -2.77 3.89 14.97
N SER A 94 -1.75 4.45 14.32
CA SER A 94 -0.39 3.89 14.33
C SER A 94 0.17 3.82 15.74
N TRP A 95 -0.01 4.87 16.55
CA TRP A 95 0.39 4.89 17.94
C TRP A 95 -0.33 3.85 18.80
N ARG A 96 -1.65 3.74 18.65
CA ARG A 96 -2.44 2.74 19.38
C ARG A 96 -1.97 1.31 19.06
N ARG A 97 -1.77 1.01 17.78
CA ARG A 97 -1.24 -0.29 17.36
C ARG A 97 0.15 -0.56 17.91
N PHE A 98 1.03 0.43 17.86
CA PHE A 98 2.39 0.30 18.40
C PHE A 98 2.38 0.02 19.91
N GLN A 99 1.53 0.70 20.67
CA GLN A 99 1.42 0.52 22.11
C GLN A 99 0.88 -0.87 22.52
N THR A 100 0.11 -1.54 21.65
CA THR A 100 -0.41 -2.90 21.94
C THR A 100 0.62 -4.00 21.66
N LEU A 101 1.73 -3.68 21.01
CA LEU A 101 2.80 -4.65 20.74
C LEU A 101 3.55 -5.03 22.03
N SER A 102 4.10 -6.25 22.04
CA SER A 102 5.04 -6.64 23.09
C SER A 102 6.27 -5.73 23.13
N PRO A 103 6.97 -5.57 24.27
CA PRO A 103 8.18 -4.76 24.34
C PRO A 103 9.25 -5.15 23.31
N LEU A 104 9.39 -6.45 23.03
CA LEU A 104 10.31 -6.95 22.03
C LEU A 104 9.89 -6.54 20.62
N ASP A 105 8.60 -6.59 20.31
CA ASP A 105 8.09 -6.20 19.00
C ASP A 105 8.11 -4.69 18.82
N GLN A 106 7.89 -3.90 19.87
CA GLN A 106 8.12 -2.46 19.83
C GLN A 106 9.59 -2.13 19.51
N LEU A 107 10.54 -2.85 20.11
CA LEU A 107 11.96 -2.68 19.80
C LEU A 107 12.27 -3.06 18.35
N ARG A 108 11.72 -4.16 17.86
CA ARG A 108 11.86 -4.59 16.45
C ARG A 108 11.29 -3.54 15.48
N GLN A 109 10.12 -2.99 15.79
CA GLN A 109 9.53 -1.93 14.96
C GLN A 109 10.38 -0.65 14.94
N ARG A 110 11.01 -0.29 16.05
CA ARG A 110 11.94 0.85 16.10
C ARG A 110 13.23 0.61 15.34
N ALA A 111 13.73 -0.62 15.34
CA ALA A 111 15.00 -0.97 14.71
C ALA A 111 14.87 -1.23 13.20
N PHE A 112 13.79 -1.86 12.77
CA PHE A 112 13.68 -2.42 11.41
C PHE A 112 12.31 -2.20 10.76
N GLY A 113 11.37 -1.54 11.42
CA GLY A 113 10.00 -1.43 10.97
C GLY A 113 9.49 0.01 10.83
N PHE A 114 8.23 0.18 11.18
CA PHE A 114 7.47 1.40 11.00
C PHE A 114 6.96 1.92 12.37
N ALA A 115 7.89 2.16 13.31
CA ALA A 115 7.52 2.75 14.58
C ALA A 115 7.04 4.19 14.36
N PRO A 116 5.92 4.61 14.98
CA PRO A 116 5.51 6.01 14.92
C PRO A 116 6.53 6.90 15.65
N GLY A 117 6.89 8.00 15.03
CA GLY A 117 7.80 9.01 15.57
C GLY A 117 7.08 10.31 15.88
N GLY A 118 7.40 11.39 15.17
CA GLY A 118 6.70 12.66 15.27
C GLY A 118 5.41 12.73 14.43
N PRO A 119 4.64 13.81 14.54
CA PRO A 119 3.50 14.03 13.66
C PRO A 119 3.96 14.15 12.21
N PRO A 120 3.19 13.58 11.25
CA PRO A 120 3.57 13.62 9.86
C PRO A 120 3.61 15.05 9.33
N VAL A 121 4.68 15.40 8.62
CA VAL A 121 4.85 16.70 7.98
C VAL A 121 5.07 16.48 6.48
N GLY A 122 4.37 17.26 5.65
CA GLY A 122 4.54 17.19 4.20
C GLY A 122 4.07 15.87 3.57
N PHE A 123 3.03 15.24 4.10
CA PHE A 123 2.53 13.94 3.62
C PHE A 123 2.08 14.00 2.15
N ALA A 124 1.46 15.09 1.72
CA ALA A 124 1.08 15.29 0.33
C ALA A 124 2.29 15.33 -0.62
N ASP A 125 3.37 16.01 -0.20
CA ASP A 125 4.62 16.07 -0.97
C ASP A 125 5.33 14.71 -0.99
N PHE A 126 5.29 13.99 0.13
CA PHE A 126 5.78 12.63 0.19
C PHE A 126 5.05 11.70 -0.78
N CYS A 127 3.71 11.73 -0.83
CA CYS A 127 2.92 10.96 -1.80
C CYS A 127 3.21 11.37 -3.24
N ALA A 128 3.41 12.67 -3.51
CA ALA A 128 3.83 13.16 -4.82
C ALA A 128 5.22 12.65 -5.21
N ALA A 129 6.16 12.63 -4.27
CA ALA A 129 7.50 12.08 -4.48
C ALA A 129 7.47 10.57 -4.76
N LEU A 130 6.63 9.80 -4.06
CA LEU A 130 6.42 8.38 -4.35
C LEU A 130 5.85 8.17 -5.75
N GLN A 131 4.88 8.98 -6.15
CA GLN A 131 4.25 8.88 -7.47
C GLN A 131 5.24 9.20 -8.61
N ALA A 132 6.17 10.13 -8.38
CA ALA A 132 7.21 10.51 -9.32
C ALA A 132 8.47 9.61 -9.24
N ALA A 133 8.59 8.79 -8.21
CA ALA A 133 9.76 7.94 -7.99
C ALA A 133 9.90 6.87 -9.07
N PRO A 134 11.12 6.49 -9.46
CA PRO A 134 11.34 5.31 -10.27
C PRO A 134 10.72 4.08 -9.62
N THR A 135 9.84 3.42 -10.34
CA THR A 135 9.08 2.27 -9.86
C THR A 135 9.42 1.04 -10.68
N VAL A 136 9.57 -0.09 -10.02
CA VAL A 136 9.69 -1.40 -10.67
C VAL A 136 8.53 -2.27 -10.21
N SER A 137 7.68 -2.67 -11.14
CA SER A 137 6.59 -3.62 -10.88
C SER A 137 7.03 -5.00 -11.29
N LEU A 138 7.01 -5.93 -10.35
CA LEU A 138 7.31 -7.33 -10.55
C LEU A 138 6.06 -8.14 -10.23
N ALA A 139 5.70 -9.01 -11.13
CA ALA A 139 4.65 -9.98 -10.88
C ALA A 139 5.28 -11.38 -10.83
N CYS A 140 5.12 -12.05 -9.69
CA CYS A 140 5.52 -13.43 -9.49
C CYS A 140 4.25 -14.28 -9.46
N GLN A 141 4.11 -15.21 -10.39
CA GLN A 141 3.03 -16.19 -10.32
C GLN A 141 3.49 -17.39 -9.50
N THR A 142 2.58 -17.94 -8.71
CA THR A 142 2.69 -19.33 -8.28
C THR A 142 2.48 -20.19 -9.53
N ILE A 143 3.57 -20.72 -10.07
CA ILE A 143 3.51 -21.43 -11.34
C ILE A 143 2.88 -22.79 -11.07
N SER A 144 1.73 -23.07 -11.70
CA SER A 144 1.34 -24.46 -11.96
C SER A 144 2.49 -25.11 -12.73
N PRO A 145 2.93 -26.31 -12.37
CA PRO A 145 4.08 -26.94 -13.01
C PRO A 145 3.80 -27.09 -14.52
N GLY A 146 4.29 -26.14 -15.29
CA GLY A 146 4.48 -26.27 -16.72
C GLY A 146 5.70 -27.14 -16.99
N GLU A 147 5.94 -27.54 -18.23
CA GLU A 147 7.15 -28.30 -18.57
C GLU A 147 8.40 -27.54 -18.09
N PRO A 148 9.21 -28.14 -17.23
CA PRO A 148 10.40 -27.48 -16.70
C PRO A 148 11.46 -27.34 -17.79
N VAL A 149 12.00 -26.14 -17.96
CA VAL A 149 13.18 -25.95 -18.83
C VAL A 149 14.42 -26.14 -17.96
N ALA A 150 15.19 -27.16 -18.31
CA ALA A 150 16.46 -27.43 -17.64
C ALA A 150 17.54 -26.45 -18.16
N THR A 151 18.11 -25.65 -17.26
CA THR A 151 19.22 -24.75 -17.55
C THR A 151 20.28 -24.91 -16.46
N GLN A 152 21.50 -25.32 -16.85
CA GLN A 152 22.65 -25.43 -15.93
C GLN A 152 22.37 -26.24 -14.65
N GLY A 153 21.62 -27.31 -14.74
CA GLY A 153 21.29 -28.15 -13.58
C GLY A 153 20.09 -27.71 -12.76
N PHE A 154 19.41 -26.63 -13.13
CA PHE A 154 18.15 -26.17 -12.52
C PHE A 154 16.99 -26.33 -13.50
N SER A 155 15.84 -26.78 -12.99
CA SER A 155 14.60 -26.79 -13.73
C SER A 155 13.79 -25.55 -13.36
N LEU A 156 13.62 -24.64 -14.32
CA LEU A 156 12.83 -23.43 -14.15
C LEU A 156 11.54 -23.53 -14.96
N PRO A 157 10.38 -23.47 -14.30
CA PRO A 157 9.12 -23.39 -15.03
C PRO A 157 8.99 -21.98 -15.64
N LEU A 158 8.75 -21.92 -16.96
CA LEU A 158 8.53 -20.66 -17.67
C LEU A 158 7.04 -20.49 -17.96
N SER A 159 6.46 -19.38 -17.50
CA SER A 159 5.13 -18.97 -17.94
C SER A 159 5.23 -17.76 -18.86
N ARG A 160 4.53 -17.79 -20.02
CA ARG A 160 4.45 -16.63 -20.91
C ARG A 160 3.45 -15.62 -20.38
N TRP A 161 3.94 -14.43 -20.13
CA TRP A 161 3.20 -13.25 -19.69
C TRP A 161 2.83 -12.37 -20.89
N TRP A 162 1.63 -12.49 -21.42
CA TRP A 162 1.10 -11.51 -22.36
C TRP A 162 -0.42 -11.44 -22.16
N ARG A 163 -0.88 -10.58 -21.24
CA ARG A 163 -2.26 -10.13 -21.26
C ARG A 163 -2.26 -8.65 -21.60
N ARG A 164 -3.15 -8.24 -22.51
CA ARG A 164 -3.41 -6.83 -22.76
C ARG A 164 -3.95 -6.23 -21.46
N PRO A 165 -3.47 -5.03 -21.03
CA PRO A 165 -4.05 -4.34 -19.90
C PRO A 165 -5.52 -4.05 -20.22
N VAL A 166 -6.41 -4.53 -19.38
CA VAL A 166 -7.80 -4.10 -19.35
C VAL A 166 -7.85 -2.93 -18.40
N SER A 167 -8.20 -1.74 -18.90
CA SER A 167 -8.37 -0.58 -18.03
C SER A 167 -9.65 -0.79 -17.22
N ASP A 168 -9.50 -1.03 -15.94
CA ASP A 168 -10.60 -0.98 -14.99
C ASP A 168 -10.86 0.47 -14.57
N PRO A 169 -12.10 0.84 -14.30
CA PRO A 169 -12.40 2.16 -13.76
C PRO A 169 -11.67 2.35 -12.43
N ALA A 170 -11.18 3.56 -12.18
CA ALA A 170 -10.54 3.92 -10.93
C ALA A 170 -11.43 3.60 -9.72
N LEU A 171 -10.82 3.24 -8.60
CA LEU A 171 -11.50 3.16 -7.32
C LEU A 171 -11.77 4.59 -6.82
N GLU A 172 -12.94 4.78 -6.22
CA GLU A 172 -13.22 5.95 -5.41
C GLU A 172 -12.75 5.67 -3.98
N PHE A 173 -11.89 6.52 -3.45
CA PHE A 173 -11.32 6.35 -2.12
C PHE A 173 -11.99 7.28 -1.12
N ALA A 174 -12.29 6.74 0.07
CA ALA A 174 -12.75 7.50 1.23
C ALA A 174 -11.83 7.23 2.42
N PHE A 175 -11.47 8.30 3.15
CA PHE A 175 -10.61 8.22 4.31
C PHE A 175 -11.34 8.76 5.54
N TYR A 176 -11.06 8.17 6.70
CA TYR A 176 -11.65 8.60 7.97
C TYR A 176 -10.77 9.63 8.68
N PRO A 177 -11.38 10.55 9.47
CA PRO A 177 -12.81 10.83 9.52
C PRO A 177 -13.31 11.43 8.20
N GLN A 178 -14.52 11.06 7.80
CA GLN A 178 -15.16 11.68 6.65
C GLN A 178 -15.58 13.12 7.00
N ALA A 179 -15.48 14.03 6.03
CA ALA A 179 -15.97 15.38 6.20
C ALA A 179 -17.47 15.35 6.55
N ALA A 180 -17.89 16.12 7.54
CA ALA A 180 -19.29 16.20 7.93
C ALA A 180 -20.12 16.68 6.73
N GLY A 181 -20.90 15.78 6.11
CA GLY A 181 -21.75 16.06 4.95
C GLY A 181 -21.75 15.03 3.82
N GLY A 182 -20.88 14.04 3.87
CA GLY A 182 -20.79 12.98 2.84
C GLY A 182 -21.45 11.67 3.28
N LEU A 183 -22.50 11.28 2.57
CA LEU A 183 -23.25 10.03 2.65
C LEU A 183 -24.18 9.90 3.85
N ALA A 184 -25.37 10.45 3.70
CA ALA A 184 -26.55 9.90 4.35
C ALA A 184 -26.62 8.42 3.97
N ALA A 185 -26.47 7.52 4.95
CA ALA A 185 -26.76 6.12 4.78
C ALA A 185 -28.22 6.01 4.32
N GLU A 186 -28.44 5.64 3.07
CA GLU A 186 -29.76 5.15 2.65
C GLU A 186 -30.03 3.89 3.46
N ASN A 187 -30.93 4.02 4.38
CA ASN A 187 -31.45 2.95 5.21
C ASN A 187 -32.36 2.08 4.33
N PRO A 188 -32.03 0.81 4.02
CA PRO A 188 -32.90 -0.05 3.23
C PRO A 188 -33.90 -0.76 4.13
N GLU A 189 -34.67 0.00 4.92
CA GLU A 189 -35.83 -0.52 5.62
C GLU A 189 -37.01 0.39 5.35
N LYS A 190 -37.65 0.19 4.20
CA LYS A 190 -39.07 0.42 3.97
C LYS A 190 -39.47 -0.07 2.59
N ALA A 191 -39.79 -1.35 2.48
CA ALA A 191 -40.81 -1.85 1.57
C ALA A 191 -41.27 -3.22 2.06
#